data_769e686bd00e2cfa2868a38eb19a93b4
#
_entry.id   769e686bd00e2cfa2868a38eb19a93b4
#
_cell.length_a   1.000
_cell.length_b   1.000
_cell.length_c   1.000
_cell.angle_alpha   90.00
_cell.angle_beta   90.00
_cell.angle_gamma   90.00
#
_symmetry.space_group_name_H-M   'P 1'
#
loop_
_entity.id
_entity.type
_entity.pdbx_description
1 polymer ?
#
loop_
_entity_poly.entity_id
_entity_poly.type
_entity_poly.pdbx_seq_one_letter_code
_entity_poly.pdbx_strand_id
1 'polypeptide(L)'
;LEIANYIGIDESTKRYYPNDTLASTVLGFVGDDNQGLAGLESYYDNELTGIAGRVVSAKNAKGTDMRFTYENVVEAQQGNSLVLTLDSYVQYVCEKYLDIAVEQEQIKERGAVVAMNVNTGAILGMAVSGDFNPNSPFTLSAEDQATVDAITDEEEKSAKRSELLNRQWRNKAVSDTYEPGSVFKIFTAAVALEEGLVTQNSTFTCNHTYIVAGNPYHCHDNKGGHGTQTLQQAMSNSCNPAFIQ
;
A
#
# COMPACT_ATOMS: atom_id res chain seq x y z
N LEU A 1 40.93 10.69 27.64
CA LEU A 1 41.30 9.99 26.39
C LEU A 1 41.01 10.96 25.23
N GLU A 2 42.06 11.48 24.60
CA GLU A 2 41.96 12.30 23.38
C GLU A 2 41.62 11.40 22.18
N ILE A 3 40.35 10.99 22.07
CA ILE A 3 39.87 10.13 21.00
C ILE A 3 39.58 10.95 19.74
N ALA A 4 39.41 12.27 19.85
CA ALA A 4 39.05 13.17 18.77
C ALA A 4 39.95 13.10 17.52
N ASN A 5 41.22 12.77 17.68
CA ASN A 5 42.16 12.64 16.57
C ASN A 5 42.05 11.33 15.77
N TYR A 6 41.18 10.40 16.24
CA TYR A 6 41.01 9.08 15.63
C TYR A 6 39.56 8.86 15.12
N ILE A 7 38.71 9.89 15.25
CA ILE A 7 37.29 9.83 14.83
C ILE A 7 37.11 10.84 13.71
N GLY A 8 36.75 10.37 12.54
CA GLY A 8 36.22 11.20 11.46
C GLY A 8 34.70 11.41 11.67
N ILE A 9 34.23 12.61 11.44
CA ILE A 9 32.79 12.93 11.43
C ILE A 9 32.45 13.40 10.03
N ASP A 10 31.58 12.64 9.36
CA ASP A 10 31.07 13.01 8.06
C ASP A 10 29.61 13.47 8.20
N GLU A 11 29.22 14.49 7.44
CA GLU A 11 27.84 14.94 7.37
C GLU A 11 27.02 13.89 6.58
N SER A 12 25.85 13.55 7.11
CA SER A 12 24.91 12.65 6.47
C SER A 12 23.52 13.26 6.49
N THR A 13 22.66 12.85 5.55
CA THR A 13 21.26 13.24 5.50
C THR A 13 20.39 12.11 6.08
N LYS A 14 19.29 12.50 6.73
CA LYS A 14 18.30 11.55 7.22
C LYS A 14 16.91 11.93 6.71
N ARG A 15 16.19 10.96 6.18
CA ARG A 15 14.79 11.12 5.83
C ARG A 15 13.95 11.27 7.10
N TYR A 16 13.03 12.23 7.11
CA TYR A 16 12.13 12.47 8.23
C TYR A 16 10.69 12.58 7.73
N TYR A 17 9.77 11.89 8.40
CA TYR A 17 8.36 11.83 8.08
C TYR A 17 7.58 12.61 9.17
N PRO A 18 7.22 13.88 8.91
CA PRO A 18 6.69 14.78 9.94
C PRO A 18 5.29 14.43 10.43
N ASN A 19 4.56 13.62 9.68
CA ASN A 19 3.19 13.20 10.02
C ASN A 19 3.13 11.76 10.57
N ASP A 20 4.25 11.25 11.07
CA ASP A 20 4.38 9.90 11.66
C ASP A 20 3.76 8.80 10.78
N THR A 21 2.65 8.19 11.22
CA THR A 21 2.02 7.06 10.52
C THR A 21 1.21 7.43 9.28
N LEU A 22 0.92 8.72 9.08
CA LEU A 22 0.04 9.16 7.99
C LEU A 22 0.55 8.71 6.61
N ALA A 23 -0.27 7.96 5.88
CA ALA A 23 0.04 7.38 4.56
C ALA A 23 1.28 6.48 4.54
N SER A 24 1.67 5.90 5.67
CA SER A 24 2.94 5.16 5.83
C SER A 24 3.13 4.06 4.79
N THR A 25 2.10 3.26 4.50
CA THR A 25 2.18 2.16 3.53
C THR A 25 2.20 2.63 2.08
N VAL A 26 1.76 3.86 1.81
CA VAL A 26 1.87 4.50 0.49
C VAL A 26 3.23 5.15 0.31
N LEU A 27 3.65 5.97 1.29
CA LEU A 27 4.94 6.66 1.26
C LEU A 27 6.09 5.65 1.32
N GLY A 28 5.99 4.67 2.20
CA GLY A 28 7.09 3.76 2.49
C GLY A 28 8.14 4.41 3.38
N PHE A 29 9.37 3.94 3.28
CA PHE A 29 10.49 4.43 4.08
C PHE A 29 11.83 4.16 3.39
N VAL A 30 12.87 4.82 3.87
CA VAL A 30 14.26 4.61 3.44
C VAL A 30 15.07 3.88 4.51
N GLY A 31 16.12 3.18 4.10
CA GLY A 31 17.12 2.59 4.98
C GLY A 31 18.13 3.62 5.53
N ASP A 32 19.07 3.13 6.33
CA ASP A 32 20.12 3.96 6.93
C ASP A 32 21.06 4.59 5.90
N ASP A 33 21.15 4.00 4.71
CA ASP A 33 21.92 4.47 3.56
C ASP A 33 21.09 5.39 2.63
N ASN A 34 19.93 5.82 3.06
CA ASN A 34 18.93 6.59 2.30
C ASN A 34 18.36 5.89 1.05
N GLN A 35 18.57 4.59 0.88
CA GLN A 35 17.91 3.82 -0.17
C GLN A 35 16.44 3.59 0.17
N GLY A 36 15.55 3.80 -0.79
CA GLY A 36 14.12 3.51 -0.64
C GLY A 36 13.86 2.01 -0.52
N LEU A 37 13.21 1.57 0.58
CA LEU A 37 12.97 0.16 0.87
C LEU A 37 11.51 -0.26 0.67
N ALA A 38 10.56 0.65 0.74
CA ALA A 38 9.14 0.38 0.56
C ALA A 38 8.40 1.56 -0.04
N GLY A 39 7.18 1.33 -0.55
CA GLY A 39 6.26 2.36 -1.03
C GLY A 39 6.82 3.23 -2.15
N LEU A 40 6.42 4.50 -2.16
CA LEU A 40 6.89 5.47 -3.14
C LEU A 40 8.37 5.80 -3.00
N GLU A 41 8.94 5.74 -1.79
CA GLU A 41 10.37 5.91 -1.57
C GLU A 41 11.17 4.87 -2.37
N SER A 42 10.73 3.61 -2.37
CA SER A 42 11.39 2.56 -3.16
C SER A 42 11.08 2.66 -4.65
N TYR A 43 9.84 2.99 -5.01
CA TYR A 43 9.44 3.06 -6.41
C TYR A 43 10.13 4.19 -7.18
N TYR A 44 10.35 5.33 -6.52
CA TYR A 44 10.99 6.53 -7.07
C TYR A 44 12.39 6.78 -6.50
N ASP A 45 13.06 5.74 -6.01
CA ASP A 45 14.38 5.87 -5.38
C ASP A 45 15.40 6.55 -6.30
N ASN A 46 15.43 6.19 -7.57
CA ASN A 46 16.33 6.80 -8.56
C ASN A 46 16.09 8.31 -8.76
N GLU A 47 14.85 8.77 -8.67
CA GLU A 47 14.46 10.16 -8.82
C GLU A 47 14.71 10.96 -7.55
N LEU A 48 14.57 10.31 -6.38
CA LEU A 48 14.65 10.96 -5.08
C LEU A 48 16.07 11.05 -4.53
N THR A 49 16.92 10.06 -4.83
CA THR A 49 18.25 9.93 -4.19
C THR A 49 19.22 10.99 -4.66
N GLY A 50 19.15 11.47 -5.90
CA GLY A 50 20.14 12.40 -6.44
C GLY A 50 21.52 11.74 -6.68
N ILE A 51 22.55 12.56 -6.80
CA ILE A 51 23.93 12.08 -7.07
C ILE A 51 24.85 12.59 -5.97
N ALA A 52 25.49 11.67 -5.28
CA ALA A 52 26.48 12.02 -4.24
C ALA A 52 27.68 12.76 -4.84
N GLY A 53 28.09 13.83 -4.20
CA GLY A 53 29.34 14.50 -4.52
C GLY A 53 30.53 13.61 -4.21
N ARG A 54 31.63 13.85 -4.89
CA ARG A 54 32.89 13.17 -4.61
C ARG A 54 34.08 14.11 -4.74
N VAL A 55 35.01 13.95 -3.84
CA VAL A 55 36.30 14.62 -3.91
C VAL A 55 37.37 13.56 -4.29
N VAL A 56 38.01 13.78 -5.42
CA VAL A 56 39.13 12.93 -5.86
C VAL A 56 40.39 13.67 -5.56
N SER A 57 41.09 13.27 -4.48
CA SER A 57 42.41 13.77 -4.11
C SER A 57 43.48 12.71 -4.27
N ALA A 58 44.63 13.10 -4.79
CA ALA A 58 45.77 12.18 -4.86
C ALA A 58 46.54 12.22 -3.54
N LYS A 59 46.73 11.05 -2.91
CA LYS A 59 47.54 10.89 -1.69
C LYS A 59 48.87 10.22 -2.02
N ASN A 60 49.91 10.61 -1.31
CA ASN A 60 51.20 9.95 -1.42
C ASN A 60 51.18 8.57 -0.71
N ALA A 61 52.25 7.78 -0.85
CA ALA A 61 52.39 6.45 -0.24
C ALA A 61 52.30 6.45 1.31
N LYS A 62 52.32 7.61 1.96
CA LYS A 62 52.13 7.79 3.41
C LYS A 62 50.76 8.29 3.80
N GLY A 63 49.81 8.40 2.83
CA GLY A 63 48.44 8.85 3.07
C GLY A 63 48.28 10.36 3.27
N THR A 64 49.31 11.17 3.10
CA THR A 64 49.26 12.64 3.17
C THR A 64 48.99 13.25 1.81
N ASP A 65 48.20 14.37 1.77
CA ASP A 65 47.86 15.07 0.54
C ASP A 65 49.12 15.60 -0.17
N MET A 66 49.17 15.46 -1.49
CA MET A 66 50.27 15.97 -2.30
C MET A 66 50.14 17.46 -2.58
N ARG A 67 51.16 18.24 -2.35
CA ARG A 67 51.20 19.70 -2.43
C ARG A 67 50.97 20.32 -3.82
N PHE A 68 50.48 19.68 -4.79
CA PHE A 68 50.16 20.21 -6.13
C PHE A 68 49.23 19.25 -6.89
N THR A 69 48.22 18.68 -6.21
CA THR A 69 47.25 17.81 -6.87
C THR A 69 46.02 18.60 -7.20
N TYR A 70 45.51 18.39 -8.41
CA TYR A 70 44.18 18.79 -8.81
C TYR A 70 43.19 18.05 -7.93
N GLU A 71 42.55 18.77 -6.99
CA GLU A 71 41.32 18.30 -6.37
C GLU A 71 40.22 18.40 -7.43
N ASN A 72 39.74 17.26 -7.89
CA ASN A 72 38.57 17.25 -8.75
C ASN A 72 37.35 17.05 -7.83
N VAL A 73 36.72 18.15 -7.50
CA VAL A 73 35.48 18.16 -6.71
C VAL A 73 34.31 18.02 -7.68
N VAL A 74 33.58 16.92 -7.58
CA VAL A 74 32.29 16.76 -8.23
C VAL A 74 31.23 17.12 -7.19
N GLU A 75 30.52 18.20 -7.42
CA GLU A 75 29.46 18.64 -6.50
C GLU A 75 28.31 17.64 -6.45
N ALA A 76 27.67 17.51 -5.26
CA ALA A 76 26.46 16.73 -5.09
C ALA A 76 25.30 17.34 -5.88
N GLN A 77 24.48 16.51 -6.51
CA GLN A 77 23.25 16.92 -7.15
C GLN A 77 22.07 16.44 -6.31
N GLN A 78 21.22 17.38 -5.92
CA GLN A 78 20.03 17.07 -5.13
C GLN A 78 19.06 16.24 -5.96
N GLY A 79 18.41 15.25 -5.34
CA GLY A 79 17.33 14.49 -5.93
C GLY A 79 16.08 15.33 -6.19
N ASN A 80 15.18 14.79 -6.97
CA ASN A 80 13.91 15.42 -7.29
C ASN A 80 12.92 15.35 -6.10
N SER A 81 11.86 16.13 -6.18
CA SER A 81 10.72 16.07 -5.25
C SER A 81 9.51 15.44 -5.95
N LEU A 82 8.73 14.66 -5.22
CA LEU A 82 7.45 14.15 -5.68
C LEU A 82 6.32 15.01 -5.13
N VAL A 83 5.40 15.43 -6.01
CA VAL A 83 4.15 16.08 -5.62
C VAL A 83 3.03 15.06 -5.81
N LEU A 84 2.42 14.64 -4.69
CA LEU A 84 1.38 13.63 -4.67
C LEU A 84 0.00 14.26 -4.79
N THR A 85 -0.97 13.48 -5.27
CA THR A 85 -2.39 13.85 -5.27
C THR A 85 -3.06 13.58 -3.92
N LEU A 86 -2.37 12.93 -2.99
CA LEU A 86 -2.88 12.69 -1.64
C LEU A 86 -3.15 14.02 -0.94
N ASP A 87 -4.36 14.16 -0.42
CA ASP A 87 -4.75 15.25 0.47
C ASP A 87 -4.60 14.78 1.92
N SER A 88 -3.83 15.50 2.72
CA SER A 88 -3.51 15.09 4.09
C SER A 88 -4.74 14.96 5.00
N TYR A 89 -5.76 15.82 4.78
CA TYR A 89 -7.00 15.75 5.54
C TYR A 89 -7.87 14.55 5.11
N VAL A 90 -8.00 14.33 3.79
CA VAL A 90 -8.73 13.15 3.27
C VAL A 90 -8.07 11.86 3.72
N GLN A 91 -6.73 11.80 3.66
CA GLN A 91 -5.96 10.65 4.12
C GLN A 91 -6.20 10.38 5.62
N TYR A 92 -6.08 11.42 6.45
CA TYR A 92 -6.37 11.30 7.89
C TYR A 92 -7.79 10.79 8.18
N VAL A 93 -8.78 11.31 7.43
CA VAL A 93 -10.17 10.87 7.58
C VAL A 93 -10.33 9.41 7.17
N CYS A 94 -9.71 8.98 6.06
CA CYS A 94 -9.71 7.59 5.61
C CYS A 94 -9.11 6.65 6.68
N GLU A 95 -7.94 6.97 7.22
CA GLU A 95 -7.29 6.17 8.25
C GLU A 95 -8.14 6.08 9.52
N LYS A 96 -8.54 7.22 10.05
CA LYS A 96 -9.34 7.30 11.27
C LYS A 96 -10.63 6.44 11.21
N TYR A 97 -11.39 6.55 10.13
CA TYR A 97 -12.64 5.81 10.02
C TYR A 97 -12.43 4.35 9.63
N LEU A 98 -11.32 4.03 8.95
CA LEU A 98 -10.92 2.66 8.74
C LEU A 98 -10.59 1.97 10.07
N ASP A 99 -9.81 2.60 10.94
CA ASP A 99 -9.47 2.04 12.26
C ASP A 99 -10.72 1.81 13.12
N ILE A 100 -11.63 2.79 13.14
CA ILE A 100 -12.92 2.65 13.84
C ILE A 100 -13.71 1.46 13.28
N ALA A 101 -13.79 1.31 11.96
CA ALA A 101 -14.51 0.20 11.33
C ALA A 101 -13.86 -1.15 11.63
N VAL A 102 -12.52 -1.22 11.57
CA VAL A 102 -11.75 -2.43 11.89
C VAL A 102 -12.02 -2.87 13.33
N GLU A 103 -12.02 -1.93 14.28
CA GLU A 103 -12.29 -2.21 15.68
C GLU A 103 -13.75 -2.64 15.90
N GLN A 104 -14.73 -1.87 15.40
CA GLN A 104 -16.15 -2.13 15.59
C GLN A 104 -16.60 -3.45 14.96
N GLU A 105 -16.14 -3.76 13.77
CA GLU A 105 -16.52 -4.97 13.03
C GLU A 105 -15.57 -6.15 13.31
N GLN A 106 -14.58 -5.97 14.19
CA GLN A 106 -13.59 -6.98 14.55
C GLN A 106 -12.88 -7.60 13.35
N ILE A 107 -12.51 -6.76 12.38
CA ILE A 107 -11.82 -7.18 11.15
C ILE A 107 -10.39 -7.61 11.49
N LYS A 108 -10.07 -8.88 11.27
CA LYS A 108 -8.79 -9.46 11.70
C LYS A 108 -7.67 -9.38 10.68
N GLU A 109 -7.99 -9.37 9.40
CA GLU A 109 -6.97 -9.56 8.38
C GLU A 109 -6.69 -8.33 7.52
N ARG A 110 -7.70 -7.68 6.98
CA ARG A 110 -7.53 -6.56 6.04
C ARG A 110 -8.71 -5.61 6.05
N GLY A 111 -8.38 -4.34 6.11
CA GLY A 111 -9.25 -3.25 5.77
C GLY A 111 -8.50 -2.30 4.85
N ALA A 112 -9.18 -1.74 3.86
CA ALA A 112 -8.61 -0.73 2.97
C ALA A 112 -9.68 0.28 2.58
N VAL A 113 -9.26 1.55 2.43
CA VAL A 113 -10.10 2.64 1.91
C VAL A 113 -9.30 3.36 0.83
N VAL A 114 -9.94 3.59 -0.32
CA VAL A 114 -9.36 4.41 -1.40
C VAL A 114 -10.36 5.51 -1.73
N ALA A 115 -9.95 6.76 -1.58
CA ALA A 115 -10.71 7.94 -1.98
C ALA A 115 -10.15 8.50 -3.30
N MET A 116 -10.99 8.55 -4.33
CA MET A 116 -10.60 8.98 -5.67
C MET A 116 -11.50 10.11 -6.16
N ASN A 117 -10.90 11.12 -6.80
CA ASN A 117 -11.64 12.10 -7.57
C ASN A 117 -12.11 11.47 -8.89
N VAL A 118 -13.42 11.26 -9.03
CA VAL A 118 -14.01 10.56 -10.18
C VAL A 118 -13.82 11.28 -11.52
N ASN A 119 -13.58 12.59 -11.51
CA ASN A 119 -13.40 13.37 -12.74
C ASN A 119 -11.98 13.34 -13.28
N THR A 120 -10.98 13.13 -12.39
CA THR A 120 -9.55 13.20 -12.74
C THR A 120 -8.82 11.88 -12.57
N GLY A 121 -9.40 10.94 -11.80
CA GLY A 121 -8.72 9.71 -11.38
C GLY A 121 -7.68 9.90 -10.27
N ALA A 122 -7.50 11.13 -9.77
CA ALA A 122 -6.54 11.42 -8.71
C ALA A 122 -6.92 10.70 -7.41
N ILE A 123 -5.99 9.97 -6.83
CA ILE A 123 -6.14 9.36 -5.51
C ILE A 123 -5.88 10.43 -4.46
N LEU A 124 -6.91 10.74 -3.67
CA LEU A 124 -6.87 11.74 -2.61
C LEU A 124 -6.55 11.15 -1.24
N GLY A 125 -6.83 9.85 -1.06
CA GLY A 125 -6.50 9.10 0.14
C GLY A 125 -6.42 7.61 -0.15
N MET A 126 -5.50 6.92 0.49
CA MET A 126 -5.34 5.47 0.41
C MET A 126 -4.86 4.96 1.78
N ALA A 127 -5.76 4.36 2.53
CA ALA A 127 -5.51 3.83 3.85
C ALA A 127 -5.64 2.30 3.87
N VAL A 128 -4.82 1.65 4.66
CA VAL A 128 -4.91 0.21 4.94
C VAL A 128 -4.83 -0.03 6.44
N SER A 129 -5.47 -1.08 6.93
CA SER A 129 -5.39 -1.44 8.34
C SER A 129 -3.98 -1.93 8.72
N GLY A 130 -3.46 -1.47 9.85
CA GLY A 130 -2.14 -1.82 10.37
C GLY A 130 -1.05 -0.98 9.71
N ASP A 131 -1.05 0.31 9.99
CA ASP A 131 0.00 1.27 9.65
C ASP A 131 1.26 1.08 10.52
N PHE A 132 2.31 1.82 10.19
CA PHE A 132 3.57 1.83 10.94
C PHE A 132 4.17 3.24 10.92
N ASN A 133 5.12 3.53 11.84
CA ASN A 133 5.84 4.79 11.78
C ASN A 133 7.07 4.68 10.86
N PRO A 134 7.10 5.37 9.71
CA PRO A 134 8.24 5.35 8.80
C PRO A 134 9.54 5.89 9.40
N ASN A 135 9.46 6.67 10.49
CA ASN A 135 10.65 7.10 11.23
C ASN A 135 11.26 5.95 12.08
N SER A 136 10.51 4.85 12.29
CA SER A 136 10.94 3.67 13.04
C SER A 136 10.37 2.39 12.41
N PRO A 137 10.65 2.12 11.12
CA PRO A 137 9.92 1.14 10.31
C PRO A 137 10.14 -0.31 10.77
N PHE A 138 11.21 -0.58 11.51
CA PHE A 138 11.54 -1.91 12.03
C PHE A 138 10.96 -2.20 13.42
N THR A 139 10.11 -1.31 13.94
CA THR A 139 9.41 -1.51 15.21
C THR A 139 8.09 -2.22 14.94
N LEU A 140 7.91 -3.40 15.52
CA LEU A 140 6.66 -4.16 15.45
C LEU A 140 5.64 -3.62 16.45
N SER A 141 4.36 -3.90 16.22
CA SER A 141 3.33 -3.70 17.22
C SER A 141 3.62 -4.51 18.49
N ALA A 142 3.04 -4.13 19.63
CA ALA A 142 3.24 -4.87 20.89
C ALA A 142 2.77 -6.33 20.79
N GLU A 143 1.70 -6.59 20.05
CA GLU A 143 1.16 -7.93 19.81
C GLU A 143 2.10 -8.78 18.95
N ASP A 144 2.57 -8.22 17.83
CA ASP A 144 3.49 -8.88 16.93
C ASP A 144 4.85 -9.13 17.59
N GLN A 145 5.34 -8.16 18.39
CA GLN A 145 6.57 -8.33 19.14
C GLN A 145 6.45 -9.45 20.19
N ALA A 146 5.33 -9.53 20.90
CA ALA A 146 5.06 -10.62 21.85
C ALA A 146 5.02 -11.99 21.13
N THR A 147 4.48 -12.05 19.92
CA THR A 147 4.49 -13.27 19.10
C THR A 147 5.91 -13.71 18.76
N VAL A 148 6.78 -12.77 18.40
CA VAL A 148 8.19 -13.04 18.10
C VAL A 148 8.94 -13.49 19.36
N ASP A 149 8.68 -12.84 20.51
CA ASP A 149 9.36 -13.11 21.77
C ASP A 149 8.99 -14.47 22.38
N ALA A 150 7.84 -15.02 22.00
CA ALA A 150 7.41 -16.36 22.40
C ALA A 150 8.18 -17.49 21.70
N ILE A 151 8.88 -17.19 20.60
CA ILE A 151 9.66 -18.16 19.84
C ILE A 151 11.05 -18.31 20.47
N THR A 152 11.45 -19.55 20.76
CA THR A 152 12.71 -19.85 21.42
C THR A 152 13.83 -20.18 20.45
N ASP A 153 13.52 -20.67 19.26
CA ASP A 153 14.49 -20.93 18.21
C ASP A 153 14.87 -19.63 17.48
N GLU A 154 16.13 -19.31 17.40
CA GLU A 154 16.61 -18.02 16.86
C GLU A 154 16.40 -17.89 15.34
N GLU A 155 16.45 -18.98 14.59
CA GLU A 155 16.21 -18.98 13.15
C GLU A 155 14.71 -18.76 12.85
N GLU A 156 13.84 -19.50 13.54
CA GLU A 156 12.40 -19.33 13.47
C GLU A 156 11.96 -17.94 13.93
N LYS A 157 12.55 -17.43 15.01
CA LYS A 157 12.31 -16.07 15.53
C LYS A 157 12.66 -15.00 14.51
N SER A 158 13.82 -15.10 13.88
CA SER A 158 14.28 -14.17 12.84
C SER A 158 13.37 -14.21 11.60
N ALA A 159 12.99 -15.42 11.16
CA ALA A 159 12.08 -15.62 10.03
C ALA A 159 10.70 -15.01 10.33
N LYS A 160 10.15 -15.24 11.54
CA LYS A 160 8.85 -14.69 11.95
C LYS A 160 8.87 -13.18 12.06
N ARG A 161 9.93 -12.60 12.61
CA ARG A 161 10.12 -11.15 12.64
C ARG A 161 10.11 -10.55 11.24
N SER A 162 10.84 -11.15 10.31
CA SER A 162 10.89 -10.69 8.91
C SER A 162 9.54 -10.80 8.22
N GLU A 163 8.79 -11.87 8.44
CA GLU A 163 7.43 -12.05 7.94
C GLU A 163 6.50 -10.92 8.42
N LEU A 164 6.53 -10.63 9.74
CA LEU A 164 5.66 -9.62 10.36
C LEU A 164 6.00 -8.20 9.90
N LEU A 165 7.28 -7.88 9.76
CA LEU A 165 7.73 -6.60 9.20
C LEU A 165 7.28 -6.44 7.74
N ASN A 166 7.46 -7.44 6.90
CA ASN A 166 7.01 -7.40 5.51
C ASN A 166 5.47 -7.26 5.42
N ARG A 167 4.72 -7.88 6.33
CA ARG A 167 3.27 -7.72 6.43
C ARG A 167 2.87 -6.29 6.80
N GLN A 168 3.60 -5.68 7.74
CA GLN A 168 3.39 -4.30 8.22
C GLN A 168 3.62 -3.27 7.12
N TRP A 169 4.69 -3.43 6.32
CA TRP A 169 5.04 -2.48 5.25
C TRP A 169 4.18 -2.61 4.01
N ARG A 170 3.45 -3.70 3.87
CA ARG A 170 2.71 -4.02 2.66
C ARG A 170 1.47 -3.16 2.52
N ASN A 171 1.36 -2.44 1.39
CA ASN A 171 0.12 -1.75 1.03
C ASN A 171 -0.91 -2.75 0.50
N LYS A 172 -1.83 -3.15 1.36
CA LYS A 172 -2.86 -4.15 1.07
C LYS A 172 -3.83 -3.71 -0.03
N ALA A 173 -4.04 -2.39 -0.18
CA ALA A 173 -4.95 -1.85 -1.19
C ALA A 173 -4.49 -2.11 -2.63
N VAL A 174 -3.19 -2.28 -2.86
CA VAL A 174 -2.60 -2.52 -4.19
C VAL A 174 -1.93 -3.87 -4.34
N SER A 175 -1.60 -4.54 -3.24
CA SER A 175 -0.83 -5.80 -3.26
C SER A 175 -1.68 -7.03 -2.95
N ASP A 176 -2.84 -6.87 -2.33
CA ASP A 176 -3.68 -8.00 -1.93
C ASP A 176 -4.82 -8.20 -2.91
N THR A 177 -5.13 -9.46 -3.16
CA THR A 177 -6.32 -9.88 -3.90
C THR A 177 -7.42 -10.28 -2.94
N TYR A 178 -8.67 -10.09 -3.33
CA TYR A 178 -9.84 -10.50 -2.57
C TYR A 178 -11.01 -10.88 -3.50
N GLU A 179 -11.96 -11.62 -2.99
CA GLU A 179 -13.19 -11.92 -3.70
C GLU A 179 -14.19 -10.76 -3.49
N PRO A 180 -14.47 -9.92 -4.51
CA PRO A 180 -15.29 -8.73 -4.36
C PRO A 180 -16.78 -9.05 -4.12
N GLY A 181 -17.20 -10.27 -4.44
CA GLY A 181 -18.59 -10.71 -4.30
C GLY A 181 -19.56 -9.83 -5.12
N SER A 182 -20.70 -9.52 -4.55
CA SER A 182 -21.77 -8.77 -5.23
C SER A 182 -21.41 -7.33 -5.60
N VAL A 183 -20.34 -6.75 -5.04
CA VAL A 183 -19.88 -5.40 -5.44
C VAL A 183 -19.42 -5.42 -6.90
N PHE A 184 -18.90 -6.54 -7.39
CA PHE A 184 -18.46 -6.70 -8.78
C PHE A 184 -19.61 -6.62 -9.81
N LYS A 185 -20.87 -6.83 -9.39
CA LYS A 185 -22.06 -6.71 -10.26
C LYS A 185 -22.19 -5.33 -10.88
N ILE A 186 -21.67 -4.28 -10.24
CA ILE A 186 -21.64 -2.92 -10.78
C ILE A 186 -20.84 -2.90 -12.09
N PHE A 187 -19.68 -3.55 -12.11
CA PHE A 187 -18.85 -3.65 -13.31
C PHE A 187 -19.52 -4.50 -14.38
N THR A 188 -20.09 -5.65 -14.01
CA THR A 188 -20.84 -6.50 -14.94
C THR A 188 -21.98 -5.74 -15.61
N ALA A 189 -22.78 -4.99 -14.84
CA ALA A 189 -23.85 -4.19 -15.39
C ALA A 189 -23.35 -3.06 -16.29
N ALA A 190 -22.27 -2.37 -15.89
CA ALA A 190 -21.68 -1.29 -16.67
C ALA A 190 -21.19 -1.79 -18.03
N VAL A 191 -20.44 -2.90 -18.06
CA VAL A 191 -19.97 -3.52 -19.31
C VAL A 191 -21.13 -3.96 -20.18
N ALA A 192 -22.14 -4.64 -19.64
CA ALA A 192 -23.27 -5.12 -20.39
C ALA A 192 -24.11 -3.98 -21.02
N LEU A 193 -24.24 -2.83 -20.32
CA LEU A 193 -24.89 -1.63 -20.84
C LEU A 193 -24.04 -0.94 -21.92
N GLU A 194 -22.73 -0.79 -21.72
CA GLU A 194 -21.81 -0.14 -22.66
C GLU A 194 -21.73 -0.90 -23.97
N GLU A 195 -21.64 -2.24 -23.91
CA GLU A 195 -21.61 -3.12 -25.06
C GLU A 195 -23.01 -3.27 -25.74
N GLY A 196 -24.05 -2.66 -25.20
CA GLY A 196 -25.40 -2.71 -25.74
C GLY A 196 -26.06 -4.10 -25.66
N LEU A 197 -25.54 -5.00 -24.84
CA LEU A 197 -26.09 -6.35 -24.64
C LEU A 197 -27.41 -6.31 -23.87
N VAL A 198 -27.58 -5.34 -23.01
CA VAL A 198 -28.78 -5.11 -22.19
C VAL A 198 -29.13 -3.63 -22.16
N THR A 199 -30.38 -3.36 -21.76
CA THR A 199 -30.86 -2.02 -21.43
C THR A 199 -31.39 -1.99 -20.00
N GLN A 200 -31.69 -0.81 -19.49
CA GLN A 200 -32.31 -0.68 -18.17
C GLN A 200 -33.63 -1.46 -18.03
N ASN A 201 -34.34 -1.67 -19.14
CA ASN A 201 -35.62 -2.39 -19.22
C ASN A 201 -35.47 -3.88 -19.55
N SER A 202 -34.29 -4.36 -19.82
CA SER A 202 -34.02 -5.79 -20.01
C SER A 202 -34.45 -6.58 -18.78
N THR A 203 -35.16 -7.69 -18.99
CA THR A 203 -35.71 -8.50 -17.90
C THR A 203 -35.02 -9.84 -17.78
N PHE A 204 -34.84 -10.28 -16.55
CA PHE A 204 -34.22 -11.53 -16.14
C PHE A 204 -35.11 -12.30 -15.22
N THR A 205 -35.10 -13.64 -15.33
CA THR A 205 -35.96 -14.47 -14.48
C THR A 205 -35.13 -15.25 -13.47
N CYS A 206 -35.46 -15.05 -12.21
CA CYS A 206 -34.82 -15.74 -11.08
C CYS A 206 -35.78 -16.74 -10.44
N ASN A 207 -35.57 -18.01 -10.70
CA ASN A 207 -36.29 -19.14 -10.07
C ASN A 207 -35.39 -19.79 -9.00
N HIS A 208 -34.77 -18.99 -8.18
CA HIS A 208 -33.83 -19.39 -7.12
C HIS A 208 -32.49 -19.97 -7.64
N THR A 209 -32.51 -20.90 -8.60
CA THR A 209 -31.30 -21.57 -9.11
C THR A 209 -31.13 -21.34 -10.60
N TYR A 210 -29.91 -21.04 -11.01
CA TYR A 210 -29.48 -20.99 -12.41
C TYR A 210 -28.30 -21.94 -12.63
N ILE A 211 -28.33 -22.72 -13.73
CA ILE A 211 -27.32 -23.74 -14.01
C ILE A 211 -26.40 -23.25 -15.13
N VAL A 212 -25.10 -23.21 -14.87
CA VAL A 212 -24.05 -22.89 -15.86
C VAL A 212 -23.08 -24.07 -15.95
N ALA A 213 -22.91 -24.62 -17.14
CA ALA A 213 -22.01 -25.74 -17.39
C ALA A 213 -22.19 -26.92 -16.39
N GLY A 214 -23.44 -27.20 -15.99
CA GLY A 214 -23.78 -28.25 -15.04
C GLY A 214 -23.67 -27.87 -13.56
N ASN A 215 -23.15 -26.70 -13.24
CA ASN A 215 -23.00 -26.22 -11.86
C ASN A 215 -24.19 -25.33 -11.46
N PRO A 216 -24.85 -25.59 -10.32
CA PRO A 216 -25.94 -24.76 -9.83
C PRO A 216 -25.43 -23.53 -9.08
N TYR A 217 -25.98 -22.38 -9.42
CA TYR A 217 -25.77 -21.11 -8.73
C TYR A 217 -27.07 -20.64 -8.09
N HIS A 218 -27.05 -20.38 -6.80
CA HIS A 218 -28.24 -20.07 -6.04
C HIS A 218 -28.40 -18.58 -5.79
N CYS A 219 -29.64 -18.13 -5.80
CA CYS A 219 -30.01 -16.84 -5.26
C CYS A 219 -29.95 -16.87 -3.73
N HIS A 220 -29.64 -15.74 -3.12
CA HIS A 220 -29.71 -15.60 -1.67
C HIS A 220 -31.17 -15.57 -1.13
N ASP A 221 -32.14 -15.26 -2.00
CA ASP A 221 -33.55 -15.36 -1.62
C ASP A 221 -34.02 -16.83 -1.53
N ASN A 222 -34.19 -17.30 -0.30
CA ASN A 222 -34.61 -18.67 0.00
C ASN A 222 -36.11 -18.94 -0.20
N LYS A 223 -36.92 -17.94 -0.68
CA LYS A 223 -38.37 -18.05 -0.85
C LYS A 223 -38.78 -18.41 -2.27
N GLY A 224 -37.84 -18.91 -3.10
CA GLY A 224 -38.14 -19.35 -4.46
C GLY A 224 -37.62 -18.44 -5.56
N GLY A 225 -36.84 -17.40 -5.18
CA GLY A 225 -36.25 -16.46 -6.10
C GLY A 225 -37.12 -15.21 -6.33
N HIS A 226 -36.53 -14.24 -7.05
CA HIS A 226 -37.14 -12.90 -7.24
C HIS A 226 -38.17 -12.83 -8.40
N GLY A 227 -38.41 -13.97 -9.11
CA GLY A 227 -39.23 -13.95 -10.33
C GLY A 227 -38.62 -13.13 -11.47
N THR A 228 -39.49 -12.60 -12.34
CA THR A 228 -39.06 -11.72 -13.45
C THR A 228 -38.84 -10.30 -12.95
N GLN A 229 -37.66 -9.76 -13.21
CA GLN A 229 -37.22 -8.45 -12.72
C GLN A 229 -36.43 -7.71 -13.79
N THR A 230 -36.47 -6.39 -13.78
CA THR A 230 -35.63 -5.56 -14.64
C THR A 230 -34.17 -5.58 -14.17
N LEU A 231 -33.21 -5.09 -15.00
CA LEU A 231 -31.82 -4.93 -14.62
C LEU A 231 -31.66 -4.11 -13.32
N GLN A 232 -32.40 -3.01 -13.20
CA GLN A 232 -32.39 -2.18 -12.00
C GLN A 232 -32.88 -2.94 -10.76
N GLN A 233 -33.97 -3.71 -10.89
CA GLN A 233 -34.49 -4.55 -9.79
C GLN A 233 -33.51 -5.67 -9.44
N ALA A 234 -32.87 -6.30 -10.45
CA ALA A 234 -31.87 -7.31 -10.24
C ALA A 234 -30.64 -6.79 -9.49
N MET A 235 -30.21 -5.55 -9.80
CA MET A 235 -29.14 -4.86 -9.07
C MET A 235 -29.54 -4.57 -7.62
N SER A 236 -30.72 -3.99 -7.40
CA SER A 236 -31.23 -3.68 -6.06
C SER A 236 -31.38 -4.93 -5.19
N ASN A 237 -31.85 -6.04 -5.82
CA ASN A 237 -31.95 -7.33 -5.14
C ASN A 237 -30.66 -8.11 -5.07
N SER A 238 -29.58 -7.62 -5.63
CA SER A 238 -28.30 -8.36 -5.73
C SER A 238 -28.47 -9.81 -6.23
N CYS A 239 -29.34 -10.01 -7.23
CA CYS A 239 -29.77 -11.33 -7.68
C CYS A 239 -28.69 -12.06 -8.48
N ASN A 240 -28.08 -13.12 -7.92
CA ASN A 240 -27.06 -13.91 -8.61
C ASN A 240 -27.53 -14.49 -9.95
N PRO A 241 -28.69 -15.21 -10.03
CA PRO A 241 -29.17 -15.76 -11.29
C PRO A 241 -29.39 -14.71 -12.40
N ALA A 242 -29.77 -13.49 -12.07
CA ALA A 242 -29.96 -12.46 -13.07
C ALA A 242 -28.63 -11.94 -13.65
N PHE A 243 -27.58 -11.91 -12.85
CA PHE A 243 -26.23 -11.48 -13.28
C PHE A 243 -25.41 -12.58 -13.96
N ILE A 244 -25.88 -13.81 -13.91
CA ILE A 244 -25.28 -14.94 -14.62
C ILE A 244 -25.87 -15.09 -16.03
N GLN A 245 -27.11 -14.64 -16.24
CA GLN A 245 -27.78 -14.65 -17.55
C GLN A 245 -27.19 -13.63 -18.50
#